data_818586d0c16e637d45487aac83cb121c
#
_entry.id   818586d0c16e637d45487aac83cb121c
#
_cell.length_a   1.000
_cell.length_b   1.000
_cell.length_c   1.000
_cell.angle_alpha   90.00
_cell.angle_beta   90.00
_cell.angle_gamma   90.00
#
_symmetry.space_group_name_H-M   'P 1'
#
loop_
_entity.id
_entity.type
_entity.pdbx_description
1 polymer ?
#
loop_
_entity_poly.entity_id
_entity_poly.type
_entity_poly.pdbx_seq_one_letter_code
_entity_poly.pdbx_strand_id
1 'polypeptide(L)'
;MVSLPVFNLGGFENSTGTSRKSYCTKLDKFCSEVGFLLIENHAVPDKIIESQWSAVKQFFSQAPDAKMKVSVPYPGYPYGWIGPNKEALAASKGEKTPPDLKESFN
;
A
#
# COMPACT_ATOMS: atom_id res chain seq x y z
N MET A 1 2.17 21.01 -11.42
CA MET A 1 2.45 19.82 -10.57
C MET A 1 1.37 19.73 -9.51
N VAL A 2 0.67 18.62 -9.42
CA VAL A 2 -0.35 18.41 -8.37
C VAL A 2 0.41 18.04 -7.09
N SER A 3 0.28 18.84 -6.05
CA SER A 3 0.81 18.54 -4.72
C SER A 3 -0.18 17.61 -4.01
N LEU A 4 0.32 16.51 -3.45
CA LEU A 4 -0.53 15.64 -2.61
C LEU A 4 -0.93 16.37 -1.33
N PRO A 5 -2.21 16.35 -0.96
CA PRO A 5 -2.65 16.94 0.30
C PRO A 5 -2.11 16.16 1.50
N VAL A 6 -1.88 16.85 2.61
CA VAL A 6 -1.43 16.26 3.87
C VAL A 6 -2.58 16.28 4.88
N PHE A 7 -2.89 15.11 5.45
CA PHE A 7 -3.91 14.96 6.48
C PHE A 7 -3.27 14.69 7.84
N ASN A 8 -3.58 15.52 8.82
CA ASN A 8 -3.10 15.39 10.18
C ASN A 8 -4.00 14.42 10.97
N LEU A 9 -3.60 13.14 11.04
CA LEU A 9 -4.37 12.11 11.73
C LEU A 9 -4.42 12.35 13.25
N GLY A 10 -3.30 12.69 13.87
CA GLY A 10 -3.27 12.99 15.31
C GLY A 10 -4.15 14.19 15.69
N GLY A 11 -4.17 15.21 14.84
CA GLY A 11 -5.09 16.34 15.01
C GLY A 11 -6.57 15.92 14.93
N PHE A 12 -6.91 15.03 14.00
CA PHE A 12 -8.25 14.47 13.89
C PHE A 12 -8.62 13.65 15.13
N GLU A 13 -7.75 12.74 15.56
CA GLU A 13 -8.02 11.86 16.71
C GLU A 13 -8.26 12.63 18.00
N ASN A 14 -7.52 13.74 18.21
CA ASN A 14 -7.64 14.60 19.39
C ASN A 14 -8.73 15.66 19.24
N SER A 15 -9.43 15.74 18.12
CA SER A 15 -10.46 16.75 17.87
C SER A 15 -11.86 16.27 18.31
N THR A 16 -12.74 17.22 18.61
CA THR A 16 -14.15 17.00 18.94
C THR A 16 -15.04 18.05 18.27
N GLY A 17 -16.32 17.81 18.24
CA GLY A 17 -17.32 18.77 17.80
C GLY A 17 -17.04 19.34 16.41
N THR A 18 -17.07 20.66 16.29
CA THR A 18 -16.90 21.38 15.01
C THR A 18 -15.53 21.15 14.39
N SER A 19 -14.49 21.08 15.23
CA SER A 19 -13.13 20.79 14.75
C SER A 19 -13.03 19.43 14.08
N ARG A 20 -13.59 18.38 14.71
CA ARG A 20 -13.64 17.05 14.13
C ARG A 20 -14.40 17.02 12.80
N LYS A 21 -15.53 17.71 12.74
CA LYS A 21 -16.30 17.84 11.51
C LYS A 21 -15.49 18.49 10.37
N SER A 22 -14.68 19.50 10.70
CA SER A 22 -13.78 20.13 9.73
C SER A 22 -12.74 19.16 9.17
N TYR A 23 -12.15 18.30 10.01
CA TYR A 23 -11.24 17.23 9.53
C TYR A 23 -11.94 16.23 8.62
N CYS A 24 -13.16 15.80 8.96
CA CYS A 24 -13.96 14.91 8.11
C CYS A 24 -14.22 15.54 6.72
N THR A 25 -14.62 16.80 6.68
CA THR A 25 -14.84 17.52 5.43
C THR A 25 -13.58 17.63 4.57
N LYS A 26 -12.41 17.89 5.21
CA LYS A 26 -11.12 17.91 4.51
C LYS A 26 -10.75 16.55 3.92
N LEU A 27 -10.93 15.49 4.70
CA LEU A 27 -10.64 14.14 4.25
C LEU A 27 -11.50 13.74 3.06
N ASP A 28 -12.81 13.98 3.15
CA ASP A 28 -13.76 13.75 2.06
C ASP A 28 -13.35 14.48 0.78
N LYS A 29 -12.99 15.75 0.91
CA LYS A 29 -12.50 16.56 -0.21
C LYS A 29 -11.22 15.99 -0.81
N PHE A 30 -10.23 15.60 -0.01
CA PHE A 30 -8.99 15.01 -0.49
C PHE A 30 -9.23 13.70 -1.25
N CYS A 31 -10.09 12.85 -0.72
CA CYS A 31 -10.44 11.59 -1.35
C CYS A 31 -11.23 11.77 -2.67
N SER A 32 -12.15 12.71 -2.70
CA SER A 32 -13.00 12.94 -3.88
C SER A 32 -12.31 13.70 -5.00
N GLU A 33 -11.45 14.68 -4.68
CA GLU A 33 -10.79 15.53 -5.68
C GLU A 33 -9.45 14.97 -6.18
N VAL A 34 -8.68 14.32 -5.29
CA VAL A 34 -7.31 13.84 -5.60
C VAL A 34 -7.23 12.31 -5.59
N GLY A 35 -7.93 11.64 -4.68
CA GLY A 35 -7.90 10.19 -4.52
C GLY A 35 -6.69 9.66 -3.74
N PHE A 36 -5.71 10.52 -3.41
CA PHE A 36 -4.51 10.20 -2.64
C PHE A 36 -4.21 11.30 -1.63
N LEU A 37 -3.62 10.92 -0.51
CA LEU A 37 -3.15 11.87 0.50
C LEU A 37 -1.93 11.32 1.26
N LEU A 38 -1.18 12.20 1.86
CA LEU A 38 -0.15 11.89 2.84
C LEU A 38 -0.74 12.01 4.24
N ILE A 39 -0.33 11.15 5.14
CA ILE A 39 -0.77 11.19 6.54
C ILE A 39 0.41 11.59 7.42
N GLU A 40 0.21 12.60 8.27
CA GLU A 40 1.15 12.98 9.30
C GLU A 40 0.58 12.72 10.70
N ASN A 41 1.45 12.67 11.70
CA ASN A 41 1.08 12.41 13.11
C ASN A 41 0.27 11.12 13.28
N HIS A 42 0.67 10.06 12.56
CA HIS A 42 0.01 8.75 12.54
C HIS A 42 0.39 7.84 13.71
N ALA A 43 1.21 8.31 14.64
CA ALA A 43 1.67 7.60 15.85
C ALA A 43 2.45 6.28 15.59
N VAL A 44 2.73 5.91 14.34
CA VAL A 44 3.62 4.78 14.04
C VAL A 44 5.06 5.26 14.22
N PRO A 45 5.87 4.64 15.11
CA PRO A 45 7.25 5.05 15.32
C PRO A 45 8.10 4.92 14.04
N ASP A 46 8.93 5.90 13.74
CA ASP A 46 9.81 5.90 12.56
C ASP A 46 10.68 4.64 12.49
N LYS A 47 11.16 4.16 13.63
CA LYS A 47 11.92 2.91 13.73
C LYS A 47 11.16 1.69 13.19
N ILE A 48 9.85 1.63 13.37
CA ILE A 48 9.01 0.56 12.83
C ILE A 48 8.94 0.67 11.30
N ILE A 49 8.74 1.89 10.79
CA ILE A 49 8.69 2.16 9.34
C ILE A 49 10.04 1.81 8.69
N GLU A 50 11.14 2.26 9.27
CA GLU A 50 12.49 1.95 8.77
C GLU A 50 12.80 0.46 8.79
N SER A 51 12.44 -0.23 9.88
CA SER A 51 12.59 -1.67 10.01
C SER A 51 11.81 -2.43 8.95
N GLN A 52 10.56 -2.02 8.70
CA GLN A 52 9.73 -2.61 7.64
C GLN A 52 10.33 -2.38 6.25
N TRP A 53 10.79 -1.18 5.95
CA TRP A 53 11.45 -0.90 4.68
C TRP A 53 12.73 -1.72 4.49
N SER A 54 13.52 -1.90 5.53
CA SER A 54 14.72 -2.74 5.51
C SER A 54 14.38 -4.20 5.21
N ALA A 55 13.37 -4.75 5.88
CA ALA A 55 12.90 -6.12 5.67
C ALA A 55 12.38 -6.33 4.24
N VAL A 56 11.58 -5.41 3.72
CA VAL A 56 11.05 -5.45 2.36
C VAL A 56 12.18 -5.43 1.33
N LYS A 57 13.12 -4.50 1.45
CA LYS A 57 14.27 -4.41 0.55
C LYS A 57 15.13 -5.66 0.60
N GLN A 58 15.38 -6.19 1.80
CA GLN A 58 16.16 -7.41 1.98
C GLN A 58 15.48 -8.62 1.32
N PHE A 59 14.18 -8.75 1.48
CA PHE A 59 13.44 -9.86 0.87
C PHE A 59 13.47 -9.79 -0.67
N PHE A 60 13.07 -8.66 -1.24
CA PHE A 60 12.95 -8.52 -2.69
C PHE A 60 14.30 -8.46 -3.42
N SER A 61 15.40 -8.14 -2.75
CA SER A 61 16.76 -8.19 -3.32
C SER A 61 17.36 -9.60 -3.38
N GLN A 62 16.72 -10.61 -2.79
CA GLN A 62 17.19 -11.98 -2.86
C GLN A 62 17.10 -12.54 -4.29
N ALA A 63 17.95 -13.56 -4.56
CA ALA A 63 17.87 -14.32 -5.81
C ALA A 63 16.47 -14.97 -5.98
N PRO A 64 15.99 -15.12 -7.22
CA PRO A 64 14.68 -15.73 -7.48
C PRO A 64 14.48 -17.09 -6.80
N ASP A 65 15.51 -17.95 -6.80
CA ASP A 65 15.46 -19.27 -6.17
C ASP A 65 15.19 -19.23 -4.67
N ALA A 66 15.70 -18.21 -3.99
CA ALA A 66 15.45 -18.03 -2.56
C ALA A 66 13.98 -17.61 -2.32
N LYS A 67 13.46 -16.68 -3.12
CA LYS A 67 12.06 -16.24 -3.05
C LYS A 67 11.08 -17.36 -3.46
N MET A 68 11.45 -18.18 -4.41
CA MET A 68 10.66 -19.33 -4.86
C MET A 68 10.32 -20.31 -3.73
N LYS A 69 11.17 -20.45 -2.72
CA LYS A 69 10.94 -21.34 -1.57
C LYS A 69 9.70 -20.97 -0.75
N VAL A 70 9.27 -19.73 -0.84
CA VAL A 70 8.09 -19.19 -0.14
C VAL A 70 7.00 -18.73 -1.12
N SER A 71 7.03 -19.25 -2.34
CA SER A 71 6.00 -18.93 -3.34
C SER A 71 4.65 -19.53 -2.96
N VAL A 72 3.58 -18.93 -3.50
CA VAL A 72 2.23 -19.51 -3.35
C VAL A 72 2.20 -20.94 -3.88
N PRO A 73 1.68 -21.92 -3.11
CA PRO A 73 1.73 -23.33 -3.49
C PRO A 73 0.78 -23.69 -4.64
N TYR A 74 -0.30 -22.92 -4.83
CA TYR A 74 -1.26 -23.10 -5.92
C TYR A 74 -2.02 -21.78 -6.21
N PRO A 75 -2.58 -21.60 -7.40
CA PRO A 75 -3.34 -20.42 -7.77
C PRO A 75 -4.50 -20.15 -6.80
N GLY A 76 -4.61 -18.91 -6.33
CA GLY A 76 -5.65 -18.49 -5.38
C GLY A 76 -5.29 -18.69 -3.90
N TYR A 77 -4.14 -19.28 -3.59
CA TYR A 77 -3.64 -19.26 -2.21
C TYR A 77 -3.24 -17.85 -1.78
N PRO A 78 -3.73 -17.36 -0.61
CA PRO A 78 -3.63 -15.93 -0.29
C PRO A 78 -2.26 -15.48 0.22
N TYR A 79 -1.37 -16.40 0.59
CA TYR A 79 -0.09 -16.06 1.22
C TYR A 79 1.11 -16.59 0.44
N GLY A 80 2.19 -15.84 0.40
CA GLY A 80 3.45 -16.21 -0.20
C GLY A 80 3.91 -15.26 -1.29
N TRP A 81 5.06 -15.58 -1.87
CA TRP A 81 5.63 -14.80 -2.94
C TRP A 81 4.99 -15.13 -4.29
N ILE A 82 4.66 -14.08 -5.02
CA ILE A 82 4.18 -14.15 -6.41
C ILE A 82 5.22 -13.45 -7.27
N GLY A 83 5.87 -14.20 -8.13
CA GLY A 83 6.93 -13.69 -9.01
C GLY A 83 6.41 -12.85 -10.17
N PRO A 84 7.34 -12.20 -10.91
CA PRO A 84 6.99 -11.44 -12.10
C PRO A 84 6.22 -12.28 -13.14
N ASN A 85 5.37 -11.62 -13.90
CA ASN A 85 4.56 -12.24 -14.97
C ASN A 85 3.57 -13.33 -14.49
N LYS A 86 3.18 -13.32 -13.23
CA LYS A 86 2.21 -14.27 -12.66
C LYS A 86 0.83 -13.68 -12.41
N GLU A 87 0.73 -12.37 -12.33
CA GLU A 87 -0.54 -11.67 -12.10
C GLU A 87 -0.86 -10.74 -13.29
N ALA A 88 -2.13 -10.66 -13.64
CA ALA A 88 -2.66 -9.64 -14.56
C ALA A 88 -3.97 -9.12 -13.95
N LEU A 89 -3.94 -7.90 -13.43
CA LEU A 89 -5.11 -7.29 -12.77
C LEU A 89 -6.31 -7.18 -13.73
N ALA A 90 -6.06 -6.89 -15.00
CA ALA A 90 -7.10 -6.80 -16.01
C ALA A 90 -7.73 -8.16 -16.36
N ALA A 91 -7.02 -9.26 -16.12
CA ALA A 91 -7.58 -10.60 -16.32
C ALA A 91 -8.75 -10.90 -15.37
N SER A 92 -8.78 -10.28 -14.19
CA SER A 92 -9.90 -10.38 -13.25
C SER A 92 -11.20 -9.72 -13.79
N LYS A 93 -11.06 -8.85 -14.80
CA LYS A 93 -12.17 -8.19 -15.51
C LYS A 93 -12.49 -8.85 -16.86
N GLY A 94 -11.89 -10.01 -17.16
CA GLY A 94 -12.10 -10.72 -18.41
C GLY A 94 -11.31 -10.20 -19.61
N GLU A 95 -10.40 -9.24 -19.40
CA GLU A 95 -9.55 -8.70 -20.47
C GLU A 95 -8.28 -9.53 -20.65
N LYS A 96 -7.93 -9.82 -21.90
CA LYS A 96 -6.65 -10.48 -22.23
C LYS A 96 -5.55 -9.42 -22.32
N THR A 97 -4.80 -9.26 -21.23
CA THR A 97 -3.64 -8.38 -21.16
C THR A 97 -2.37 -9.14 -20.85
N PRO A 98 -1.19 -8.65 -21.22
CA PRO A 98 0.07 -9.19 -20.75
C PRO A 98 0.12 -9.18 -19.21
N PRO A 99 0.84 -10.15 -18.60
CA PRO A 99 1.04 -10.15 -17.15
C PRO A 99 1.80 -8.90 -16.66
N ASP A 100 1.52 -8.50 -15.41
CA ASP A 100 2.18 -7.37 -14.79
C ASP A 100 3.67 -7.67 -14.51
N LEU A 101 4.52 -6.68 -14.75
CA LEU A 101 5.95 -6.73 -14.44
C LEU A 101 6.21 -6.37 -12.97
N LYS A 102 5.53 -7.04 -12.08
CA LYS A 102 5.68 -6.85 -10.62
C LYS A 102 5.91 -8.19 -9.93
N GLU A 103 6.48 -8.11 -8.74
CA GLU A 103 6.46 -9.20 -7.77
C GLU A 103 5.81 -8.71 -6.47
N SER A 104 5.18 -9.61 -5.75
CA SER A 104 4.51 -9.30 -4.47
C SER A 104 4.72 -10.42 -3.46
N PHE A 105 4.58 -10.09 -2.20
CA PHE A 105 4.54 -11.04 -1.09
C PHE A 105 3.35 -10.68 -0.19
N ASN A 106 2.44 -11.62 -0.01
CA ASN A 106 1.22 -11.50 0.80
C ASN A 106 1.31 -12.34 2.06
#